data_3586a7001fb34f99db338ee00c09f955
#
_entry.id   3586a7001fb34f99db338ee00c09f955
#
_cell.length_a   1.000
_cell.length_b   1.000
_cell.length_c   1.000
_cell.angle_alpha   90.00
_cell.angle_beta   90.00
_cell.angle_gamma   90.00
#
_symmetry.space_group_name_H-M   'P 1'
#
loop_
_entity.id
_entity.type
_entity.pdbx_description
1 polymer ?
#
loop_
_entity_poly.entity_id
_entity_poly.type
_entity_poly.pdbx_seq_one_letter_code
_entity_poly.pdbx_strand_id
1 'polypeptide(L)'
;WRYENHEYKHYKPKFPQTYVTKSGKRYVGNDWYMGFKRWIWSGGYMSFDDILYFSQILLSRYPNIYTLIKARYPYIFVDEFQDTIPFVIDLLAKLGNEGVIVGVVGDKAQSIYDFLGATVQQFDSFTVPEMQEYEIRGNRRSTKQIIDLLNIVRTDFSQDWLNGSEGMMPELLVGDMLNCYQQCIEKSGTDEIQSLAFQNILANSMRKKNGVREVENILEMDFDSNAERQMVIKALIKAVEYTRMNDLRNAWHQLDIIDRDRTQTIVLLRYLLDGYKDYKDGSLMDFYNFLVNDLHVEITKIKGTAIRDFYQNHTYADAALGVKYCDSNNKHKTIHKSKGEEYDNVFVVLKEEKDLEFLLSPNLNDNNSHRVYYVAASRAINRLFICVPTLSAEKRIQLEGMPINILPPKNNSQLGSGQI
;
A
#
# COMPACT_ATOMS: atom_id res chain seq x y z
N TRP A 1 4.02 -19.75 -7.07
CA TRP A 1 5.34 -19.96 -7.64
C TRP A 1 6.35 -19.02 -6.99
N ARG A 2 7.59 -19.45 -6.86
CA ARG A 2 8.72 -18.63 -6.45
C ARG A 2 9.86 -18.82 -7.44
N TYR A 3 10.45 -17.71 -7.89
CA TYR A 3 11.58 -17.73 -8.80
C TYR A 3 12.88 -17.78 -7.99
N GLU A 4 13.62 -18.88 -8.11
CA GLU A 4 14.89 -19.10 -7.39
C GLU A 4 15.86 -19.87 -8.31
N ASN A 5 17.13 -19.48 -8.31
CA ASN A 5 18.17 -20.09 -9.12
C ASN A 5 17.79 -20.20 -10.61
N HIS A 6 17.26 -19.11 -11.18
CA HIS A 6 16.83 -19.00 -12.58
C HIS A 6 15.67 -19.90 -12.99
N GLU A 7 14.90 -20.44 -12.03
CA GLU A 7 13.75 -21.31 -12.29
C GLU A 7 12.55 -20.99 -11.38
N TYR A 8 11.33 -21.10 -11.91
CA TYR A 8 10.14 -21.12 -11.09
C TYR A 8 9.94 -22.46 -10.42
N LYS A 9 9.87 -22.45 -9.10
CA LYS A 9 9.60 -23.63 -8.28
C LYS A 9 8.28 -23.46 -7.54
N HIS A 10 7.60 -24.58 -7.29
CA HIS A 10 6.44 -24.57 -6.44
C HIS A 10 6.86 -24.19 -5.02
N TYR A 11 6.38 -23.03 -4.54
CA TYR A 11 6.70 -22.55 -3.21
C TYR A 11 5.80 -23.22 -2.18
N LYS A 12 6.43 -23.86 -1.20
CA LYS A 12 5.74 -24.31 0.03
C LYS A 12 5.82 -23.19 1.05
N PRO A 13 4.73 -22.45 1.31
CA PRO A 13 4.79 -21.39 2.31
C PRO A 13 5.13 -21.99 3.69
N LYS A 14 5.90 -21.26 4.50
CA LYS A 14 6.23 -21.65 5.89
C LYS A 14 4.96 -21.96 6.70
N PHE A 15 3.88 -21.24 6.41
CA PHE A 15 2.56 -21.49 6.95
C PHE A 15 1.69 -22.05 5.83
N PRO A 16 1.18 -23.28 5.97
CA PRO A 16 0.31 -23.87 4.98
C PRO A 16 -0.91 -22.99 4.77
N GLN A 17 -1.29 -22.79 3.51
CA GLN A 17 -2.52 -22.06 3.21
C GLN A 17 -3.71 -22.78 3.83
N THR A 18 -4.59 -22.03 4.47
CA THR A 18 -5.79 -22.55 5.10
C THR A 18 -7.02 -22.06 4.37
N TYR A 19 -8.04 -22.88 4.32
CA TYR A 19 -9.38 -22.49 3.95
C TYR A 19 -10.35 -22.75 5.11
N VAL A 20 -11.39 -21.97 5.19
CA VAL A 20 -12.39 -22.10 6.24
C VAL A 20 -13.57 -22.93 5.73
N THR A 21 -13.95 -23.92 6.50
CA THR A 21 -15.17 -24.73 6.27
C THR A 21 -16.12 -24.58 7.46
N LYS A 22 -17.35 -25.03 7.31
CA LYS A 22 -18.31 -25.09 8.44
C LYS A 22 -17.77 -25.90 9.64
N SER A 23 -16.81 -26.77 9.42
CA SER A 23 -16.16 -27.58 10.47
C SER A 23 -14.83 -26.96 10.98
N GLY A 24 -14.45 -25.76 10.58
CA GLY A 24 -13.25 -25.03 11.01
C GLY A 24 -12.17 -24.84 9.94
N LYS A 25 -11.01 -24.30 10.33
CA LYS A 25 -9.86 -24.13 9.45
C LYS A 25 -9.29 -25.48 9.01
N ARG A 26 -9.09 -25.65 7.72
CA ARG A 26 -8.38 -26.80 7.14
C ARG A 26 -7.19 -26.37 6.31
N TYR A 27 -6.14 -27.17 6.33
CA TYR A 27 -4.93 -26.92 5.56
C TYR A 27 -5.07 -27.41 4.13
N VAL A 28 -4.63 -26.59 3.17
CA VAL A 28 -4.54 -26.98 1.77
C VAL A 28 -3.24 -27.75 1.55
N GLY A 29 -3.33 -29.04 1.29
CA GLY A 29 -2.15 -29.86 0.90
C GLY A 29 -1.62 -29.44 -0.48
N ASN A 30 -0.29 -29.51 -0.68
CA ASN A 30 0.34 -29.17 -1.95
C ASN A 30 -0.23 -29.96 -3.14
N ASP A 31 -0.49 -31.27 -2.95
CA ASP A 31 -1.01 -32.13 -4.02
C ASP A 31 -2.43 -31.71 -4.41
N TRP A 32 -3.24 -31.32 -3.45
CA TRP A 32 -4.58 -30.77 -3.72
C TRP A 32 -4.48 -29.44 -4.48
N TYR A 33 -3.59 -28.56 -4.04
CA TYR A 33 -3.40 -27.27 -4.70
C TYR A 33 -2.93 -27.44 -6.14
N MET A 34 -1.95 -28.33 -6.39
CA MET A 34 -1.49 -28.62 -7.74
C MET A 34 -2.55 -29.35 -8.58
N GLY A 35 -3.37 -30.19 -7.98
CA GLY A 35 -4.54 -30.79 -8.62
C GLY A 35 -5.55 -29.73 -9.06
N PHE A 36 -5.86 -28.78 -8.17
CA PHE A 36 -6.71 -27.63 -8.47
C PHE A 36 -6.11 -26.76 -9.60
N LYS A 37 -4.81 -26.45 -9.56
CA LYS A 37 -4.13 -25.69 -10.62
C LYS A 37 -4.26 -26.42 -11.97
N ARG A 38 -3.99 -27.72 -12.04
CA ARG A 38 -4.14 -28.51 -13.28
C ARG A 38 -5.58 -28.49 -13.81
N TRP A 39 -6.55 -28.56 -12.91
CA TRP A 39 -7.96 -28.49 -13.29
C TRP A 39 -8.33 -27.13 -13.89
N ILE A 40 -7.95 -26.00 -13.28
CA ILE A 40 -8.21 -24.68 -13.86
C ILE A 40 -7.45 -24.47 -15.18
N TRP A 41 -6.21 -24.96 -15.31
CA TRP A 41 -5.45 -24.90 -16.55
C TRP A 41 -6.08 -25.73 -17.68
N SER A 42 -6.68 -26.88 -17.38
CA SER A 42 -7.42 -27.67 -18.39
C SER A 42 -8.66 -26.94 -18.90
N GLY A 43 -9.23 -26.03 -18.12
CA GLY A 43 -10.29 -25.12 -18.53
C GLY A 43 -9.82 -23.84 -19.24
N GLY A 44 -8.50 -23.68 -19.47
CA GLY A 44 -7.91 -22.51 -20.13
C GLY A 44 -7.74 -21.29 -19.22
N TYR A 45 -7.88 -21.43 -17.91
CA TYR A 45 -7.72 -20.34 -16.95
C TYR A 45 -6.32 -20.35 -16.33
N MET A 46 -5.69 -19.20 -16.21
CA MET A 46 -4.36 -19.02 -15.61
C MET A 46 -4.36 -17.77 -14.72
N SER A 47 -3.64 -17.84 -13.59
CA SER A 47 -3.29 -16.66 -12.81
C SER A 47 -2.10 -15.92 -13.44
N PHE A 48 -1.85 -14.67 -13.03
CA PHE A 48 -0.67 -13.93 -13.48
C PHE A 48 0.65 -14.67 -13.20
N ASP A 49 0.77 -15.31 -12.03
CA ASP A 49 1.96 -16.11 -11.69
C ASP A 49 2.12 -17.34 -12.59
N ASP A 50 1.00 -17.93 -13.05
CA ASP A 50 1.04 -19.06 -13.96
C ASP A 50 1.55 -18.64 -15.35
N ILE A 51 1.23 -17.42 -15.79
CA ILE A 51 1.75 -16.88 -17.05
C ILE A 51 3.28 -16.80 -17.01
N LEU A 52 3.84 -16.30 -15.92
CA LEU A 52 5.30 -16.22 -15.75
C LEU A 52 5.94 -17.60 -15.72
N TYR A 53 5.36 -18.53 -14.99
CA TYR A 53 5.80 -19.93 -14.93
C TYR A 53 5.79 -20.61 -16.31
N PHE A 54 4.68 -20.52 -17.04
CA PHE A 54 4.58 -21.10 -18.38
C PHE A 54 5.48 -20.40 -19.39
N SER A 55 5.68 -19.08 -19.27
CA SER A 55 6.63 -18.35 -20.10
C SER A 55 8.05 -18.88 -19.92
N GLN A 56 8.47 -19.12 -18.70
CA GLN A 56 9.78 -19.70 -18.42
C GLN A 56 9.92 -21.13 -19.02
N ILE A 57 8.89 -21.99 -18.86
CA ILE A 57 8.90 -23.33 -19.43
C ILE A 57 9.02 -23.28 -20.96
N LEU A 58 8.24 -22.41 -21.61
CA LEU A 58 8.26 -22.26 -23.06
C LEU A 58 9.62 -21.79 -23.56
N LEU A 59 10.20 -20.78 -22.93
CA LEU A 59 11.53 -20.25 -23.28
C LEU A 59 12.64 -21.26 -23.05
N SER A 60 12.54 -22.08 -22.00
CA SER A 60 13.51 -23.14 -21.72
C SER A 60 13.38 -24.32 -22.71
N ARG A 61 12.14 -24.66 -23.09
CA ARG A 61 11.86 -25.78 -23.97
C ARG A 61 12.09 -25.48 -25.46
N TYR A 62 11.90 -24.22 -25.84
CA TYR A 62 11.98 -23.76 -27.21
C TYR A 62 12.87 -22.51 -27.33
N PRO A 63 14.21 -22.65 -27.24
CA PRO A 63 15.14 -21.52 -27.28
C PRO A 63 15.03 -20.66 -28.53
N ASN A 64 14.54 -21.21 -29.66
CA ASN A 64 14.30 -20.44 -30.89
C ASN A 64 13.32 -19.28 -30.70
N ILE A 65 12.53 -19.27 -29.62
CA ILE A 65 11.65 -18.14 -29.27
C ILE A 65 12.47 -16.84 -29.10
N TYR A 66 13.69 -16.90 -28.55
CA TYR A 66 14.55 -15.73 -28.42
C TYR A 66 14.88 -15.12 -29.78
N THR A 67 15.17 -15.95 -30.78
CA THR A 67 15.41 -15.50 -32.16
C THR A 67 14.18 -14.83 -32.75
N LEU A 68 12.99 -15.36 -32.51
CA LEU A 68 11.72 -14.78 -32.97
C LEU A 68 11.46 -13.44 -32.28
N ILE A 69 11.71 -13.34 -30.97
CA ILE A 69 11.57 -12.07 -30.22
C ILE A 69 12.54 -11.03 -30.79
N LYS A 70 13.83 -11.39 -30.98
CA LYS A 70 14.83 -10.50 -31.58
C LYS A 70 14.42 -10.02 -32.98
N ALA A 71 13.93 -10.91 -33.84
CA ALA A 71 13.47 -10.55 -35.17
C ALA A 71 12.29 -9.57 -35.15
N ARG A 72 11.40 -9.70 -34.18
CA ARG A 72 10.22 -8.84 -34.04
C ARG A 72 10.49 -7.56 -33.26
N TYR A 73 11.34 -7.64 -32.24
CA TYR A 73 11.65 -6.56 -31.31
C TYR A 73 13.17 -6.42 -31.12
N PRO A 74 13.87 -5.82 -32.09
CA PRO A 74 15.32 -5.64 -32.00
C PRO A 74 15.75 -4.65 -30.92
N TYR A 75 14.81 -3.84 -30.41
CA TYR A 75 14.97 -2.89 -29.31
C TYR A 75 13.89 -3.15 -28.25
N ILE A 76 14.30 -3.24 -27.00
CA ILE A 76 13.40 -3.37 -25.85
C ILE A 76 13.82 -2.33 -24.81
N PHE A 77 12.91 -1.44 -24.44
CA PHE A 77 13.12 -0.46 -23.39
C PHE A 77 12.19 -0.75 -22.22
N VAL A 78 12.75 -0.74 -21.01
CA VAL A 78 12.00 -0.98 -19.78
C VAL A 78 12.11 0.25 -18.90
N ASP A 79 10.98 0.85 -18.60
CA ASP A 79 10.86 1.93 -17.63
C ASP A 79 10.54 1.36 -16.23
N GLU A 80 10.81 2.15 -15.17
CA GLU A 80 10.64 1.73 -13.77
C GLU A 80 11.35 0.40 -13.47
N PHE A 81 12.57 0.23 -14.02
CA PHE A 81 13.29 -1.05 -13.97
C PHE A 81 13.54 -1.55 -12.54
N GLN A 82 13.64 -0.67 -11.53
CA GLN A 82 13.79 -1.02 -10.12
C GLN A 82 12.62 -1.85 -9.55
N ASP A 83 11.48 -1.91 -10.25
CA ASP A 83 10.32 -2.72 -9.85
C ASP A 83 10.19 -4.03 -10.64
N THR A 84 11.19 -4.31 -11.47
CA THR A 84 11.19 -5.48 -12.34
C THR A 84 11.44 -6.76 -11.54
N ILE A 85 10.61 -7.76 -11.72
CA ILE A 85 10.73 -9.06 -11.05
C ILE A 85 11.92 -9.87 -11.60
N PRO A 86 12.55 -10.74 -10.77
CA PRO A 86 13.79 -11.46 -11.14
C PRO A 86 13.72 -12.23 -12.47
N PHE A 87 12.61 -12.88 -12.76
CA PHE A 87 12.43 -13.62 -14.02
C PHE A 87 12.54 -12.70 -15.25
N VAL A 88 11.97 -11.51 -15.18
CA VAL A 88 12.01 -10.55 -16.31
C VAL A 88 13.43 -10.00 -16.48
N ILE A 89 14.14 -9.77 -15.37
CA ILE A 89 15.57 -9.36 -15.41
C ILE A 89 16.41 -10.43 -16.14
N ASP A 90 16.24 -11.70 -15.78
CA ASP A 90 16.94 -12.81 -16.45
C ASP A 90 16.56 -12.95 -17.93
N LEU A 91 15.29 -12.71 -18.25
CA LEU A 91 14.81 -12.72 -19.65
C LEU A 91 15.49 -11.60 -20.46
N LEU A 92 15.55 -10.38 -19.91
CA LEU A 92 16.18 -9.23 -20.56
C LEU A 92 17.69 -9.47 -20.76
N ALA A 93 18.39 -10.00 -19.75
CA ALA A 93 19.79 -10.36 -19.87
C ALA A 93 20.03 -11.41 -20.97
N LYS A 94 19.19 -12.46 -21.06
CA LYS A 94 19.29 -13.44 -22.13
C LYS A 94 19.02 -12.83 -23.51
N LEU A 95 18.01 -11.99 -23.66
CA LEU A 95 17.71 -11.29 -24.90
C LEU A 95 18.86 -10.37 -25.33
N GLY A 96 19.48 -9.66 -24.38
CA GLY A 96 20.68 -8.85 -24.65
C GLY A 96 21.84 -9.69 -25.14
N ASN A 97 22.10 -10.85 -24.55
CA ASN A 97 23.11 -11.80 -24.99
C ASN A 97 22.83 -12.38 -26.38
N GLU A 98 21.57 -12.50 -26.77
CA GLU A 98 21.15 -12.88 -28.14
C GLU A 98 21.23 -11.72 -29.14
N GLY A 99 21.63 -10.53 -28.68
CA GLY A 99 21.83 -9.33 -29.50
C GLY A 99 20.57 -8.48 -29.71
N VAL A 100 19.62 -8.53 -28.80
CA VAL A 100 18.58 -7.48 -28.66
C VAL A 100 19.21 -6.28 -27.97
N ILE A 101 18.95 -5.08 -28.45
CA ILE A 101 19.36 -3.85 -27.78
C ILE A 101 18.40 -3.61 -26.63
N VAL A 102 18.88 -3.78 -25.39
CA VAL A 102 18.09 -3.60 -24.19
C VAL A 102 18.48 -2.29 -23.50
N GLY A 103 17.51 -1.39 -23.33
CA GLY A 103 17.64 -0.17 -22.55
C GLY A 103 16.77 -0.25 -21.31
N VAL A 104 17.32 0.10 -20.14
CA VAL A 104 16.57 0.13 -18.89
C VAL A 104 16.67 1.50 -18.26
N VAL A 105 15.57 2.02 -17.76
CA VAL A 105 15.49 3.30 -17.06
C VAL A 105 14.82 3.04 -15.69
N GLY A 106 15.40 3.61 -14.64
CA GLY A 106 14.85 3.44 -13.30
C GLY A 106 15.60 4.24 -12.25
N ASP A 107 15.03 4.24 -11.07
CA ASP A 107 15.59 4.89 -9.89
C ASP A 107 15.55 3.93 -8.69
N LYS A 108 16.70 3.41 -8.29
CA LYS A 108 16.82 2.46 -7.17
C LYS A 108 16.27 3.02 -5.84
N ALA A 109 16.35 4.34 -5.64
CA ALA A 109 15.77 5.01 -4.48
C ALA A 109 14.24 4.97 -4.46
N GLN A 110 13.60 4.66 -5.59
CA GLN A 110 12.15 4.48 -5.73
C GLN A 110 11.71 3.01 -5.78
N SER A 111 12.61 2.05 -5.48
CA SER A 111 12.25 0.64 -5.34
C SER A 111 11.50 0.40 -4.04
N ILE A 112 10.18 0.30 -4.12
CA ILE A 112 9.28 0.12 -2.95
C ILE A 112 8.41 -1.14 -3.03
N TYR A 113 8.67 -2.01 -4.01
CA TYR A 113 7.94 -3.26 -4.21
C TYR A 113 8.79 -4.51 -3.89
N ASP A 114 9.63 -4.43 -2.85
CA ASP A 114 10.47 -5.54 -2.38
C ASP A 114 9.64 -6.82 -2.12
N PHE A 115 8.39 -6.67 -1.70
CA PHE A 115 7.47 -7.79 -1.46
C PHE A 115 7.05 -8.54 -2.74
N LEU A 116 7.28 -7.98 -3.93
CA LEU A 116 7.12 -8.65 -5.23
C LEU A 116 8.42 -9.33 -5.69
N GLY A 117 9.51 -9.21 -4.93
CA GLY A 117 10.80 -9.81 -5.21
C GLY A 117 11.77 -8.92 -6.00
N ALA A 118 11.38 -7.68 -6.32
CA ALA A 118 12.31 -6.68 -6.86
C ALA A 118 13.27 -6.22 -5.76
N THR A 119 14.56 -6.07 -6.08
CA THR A 119 15.58 -5.63 -5.10
C THR A 119 16.54 -4.62 -5.71
N VAL A 120 17.09 -3.73 -4.88
CA VAL A 120 18.12 -2.77 -5.29
C VAL A 120 19.35 -3.48 -5.86
N GLN A 121 19.74 -4.61 -5.25
CA GLN A 121 20.89 -5.41 -5.70
C GLN A 121 20.71 -5.94 -7.13
N GLN A 122 19.50 -6.32 -7.52
CA GLN A 122 19.20 -6.78 -8.88
C GLN A 122 19.29 -5.63 -9.89
N PHE A 123 18.89 -4.43 -9.50
CA PHE A 123 19.07 -3.23 -10.31
C PHE A 123 20.56 -2.96 -10.56
N ASP A 124 21.36 -2.93 -9.50
CA ASP A 124 22.80 -2.62 -9.57
C ASP A 124 23.62 -3.72 -10.28
N SER A 125 23.15 -4.98 -10.25
CA SER A 125 23.87 -6.11 -10.87
C SER A 125 23.47 -6.41 -12.31
N PHE A 126 22.43 -5.74 -12.83
CA PHE A 126 21.98 -5.96 -14.21
C PHE A 126 23.02 -5.49 -15.21
N THR A 127 23.37 -6.36 -16.15
CA THR A 127 24.29 -6.02 -17.26
C THR A 127 23.94 -6.80 -18.52
N VAL A 128 24.19 -6.21 -19.65
CA VAL A 128 24.13 -6.81 -20.99
C VAL A 128 25.38 -6.43 -21.80
N PRO A 129 25.71 -7.16 -22.87
CA PRO A 129 26.88 -6.84 -23.70
C PRO A 129 26.86 -5.38 -24.18
N GLU A 130 28.01 -4.71 -24.12
CA GLU A 130 28.21 -3.32 -24.53
C GLU A 130 27.33 -2.28 -23.79
N MET A 131 26.80 -2.64 -22.61
CA MET A 131 25.99 -1.73 -21.81
C MET A 131 26.74 -0.48 -21.43
N GLN A 132 26.08 0.68 -21.57
CA GLN A 132 26.57 1.98 -21.12
C GLN A 132 25.61 2.55 -20.10
N GLU A 133 26.16 3.10 -19.02
CA GLU A 133 25.38 3.70 -17.95
C GLU A 133 25.36 5.22 -18.08
N TYR A 134 24.19 5.79 -17.83
CA TYR A 134 23.96 7.23 -17.85
C TYR A 134 23.18 7.64 -16.60
N GLU A 135 23.54 8.79 -16.03
CA GLU A 135 22.81 9.39 -14.91
C GLU A 135 21.97 10.58 -15.36
N ILE A 136 20.68 10.58 -15.03
CA ILE A 136 19.78 11.71 -15.24
C ILE A 136 19.63 12.44 -13.91
N ARG A 137 20.41 13.49 -13.71
CA ARG A 137 20.43 14.27 -12.45
C ARG A 137 19.39 15.38 -12.41
N GLY A 138 18.93 15.83 -13.56
CA GLY A 138 18.06 17.00 -13.65
C GLY A 138 16.65 16.77 -13.13
N ASN A 139 16.29 17.39 -12.02
CA ASN A 139 14.94 17.39 -11.51
C ASN A 139 14.16 18.61 -12.08
N ARG A 140 13.14 18.33 -12.87
CA ARG A 140 12.23 19.33 -13.49
C ARG A 140 10.88 19.41 -12.78
N ARG A 141 10.64 18.59 -11.77
CA ARG A 141 9.35 18.50 -11.06
C ARG A 141 9.28 19.52 -9.94
N SER A 142 10.17 19.40 -8.98
CA SER A 142 10.04 20.05 -7.69
C SER A 142 10.72 21.41 -7.64
N THR A 143 10.27 22.27 -6.72
CA THR A 143 10.96 23.52 -6.40
C THR A 143 12.32 23.27 -5.75
N LYS A 144 13.19 24.28 -5.79
CA LYS A 144 14.57 24.18 -5.27
C LYS A 144 14.62 23.67 -3.83
N GLN A 145 13.77 24.22 -2.95
CA GLN A 145 13.78 23.90 -1.52
C GLN A 145 13.39 22.43 -1.24
N ILE A 146 12.51 21.86 -2.06
CA ILE A 146 12.16 20.43 -1.97
C ILE A 146 13.34 19.59 -2.44
N ILE A 147 14.01 19.96 -3.55
CA ILE A 147 15.18 19.25 -4.06
C ILE A 147 16.33 19.30 -3.05
N ASP A 148 16.55 20.43 -2.38
CA ASP A 148 17.57 20.57 -1.34
C ASP A 148 17.32 19.56 -0.20
N LEU A 149 16.07 19.34 0.21
CA LEU A 149 15.72 18.31 1.20
C LEU A 149 15.90 16.89 0.64
N LEU A 150 15.45 16.64 -0.59
CA LEU A 150 15.58 15.32 -1.22
C LEU A 150 17.07 14.92 -1.40
N ASN A 151 17.96 15.88 -1.63
CA ASN A 151 19.40 15.65 -1.74
C ASN A 151 20.05 15.28 -0.40
N ILE A 152 19.44 15.60 0.74
CA ILE A 152 19.90 15.09 2.03
C ILE A 152 19.56 13.60 2.17
N VAL A 153 18.39 13.20 1.70
CA VAL A 153 17.91 11.81 1.78
C VAL A 153 18.65 10.91 0.78
N ARG A 154 18.96 11.44 -0.39
CA ARG A 154 19.73 10.74 -1.43
C ARG A 154 21.21 10.77 -1.16
N THR A 155 21.83 9.60 -1.06
CA THR A 155 23.28 9.47 -0.79
C THR A 155 24.07 8.97 -1.99
N ASP A 156 23.39 8.57 -3.07
CA ASP A 156 24.01 8.02 -4.29
C ASP A 156 24.44 9.11 -5.28
N PHE A 157 23.63 10.14 -5.50
CA PHE A 157 23.99 11.33 -6.28
C PHE A 157 23.14 12.55 -5.87
N SER A 158 23.58 13.73 -6.26
CA SER A 158 22.82 14.97 -6.07
C SER A 158 21.98 15.29 -7.29
N GLN A 159 20.73 15.68 -7.07
CA GLN A 159 19.82 16.14 -8.11
C GLN A 159 20.07 17.62 -8.42
N ASP A 160 20.09 17.93 -9.71
CA ASP A 160 20.21 19.30 -10.21
C ASP A 160 18.83 19.94 -10.36
N TRP A 161 18.66 21.11 -9.80
CA TRP A 161 17.42 21.86 -9.95
C TRP A 161 17.29 22.46 -11.36
N LEU A 162 16.35 21.97 -12.14
CA LEU A 162 16.09 22.41 -13.51
C LEU A 162 14.68 22.98 -13.74
N ASN A 163 13.83 22.97 -12.73
CA ASN A 163 12.46 23.50 -12.82
C ASN A 163 12.46 25.04 -12.99
N GLY A 164 13.47 25.73 -12.42
CA GLY A 164 13.52 27.20 -12.43
C GLY A 164 12.62 27.89 -11.37
N SER A 165 11.83 27.11 -10.62
CA SER A 165 10.91 27.60 -9.61
C SER A 165 11.48 27.51 -8.20
N GLU A 166 11.51 28.60 -7.48
CA GLU A 166 11.71 28.59 -6.02
C GLU A 166 10.37 28.46 -5.32
N GLY A 167 10.36 27.73 -4.20
CA GLY A 167 9.17 27.47 -3.42
C GLY A 167 9.33 27.80 -1.94
N MET A 168 8.40 27.30 -1.16
CA MET A 168 8.51 27.38 0.29
C MET A 168 9.39 26.23 0.81
N MET A 169 10.12 26.52 1.89
CA MET A 169 10.84 25.48 2.62
C MET A 169 9.87 24.37 3.04
N PRO A 170 10.20 23.09 2.87
CA PRO A 170 9.44 22.00 3.46
C PRO A 170 9.14 22.23 4.93
N GLU A 171 7.98 21.78 5.41
CA GLU A 171 7.54 22.03 6.77
C GLU A 171 7.28 20.72 7.52
N LEU A 172 7.83 20.62 8.74
CA LEU A 172 7.53 19.55 9.69
C LEU A 172 6.52 20.03 10.72
N LEU A 173 5.36 19.38 10.76
CA LEU A 173 4.29 19.63 11.71
C LEU A 173 4.29 18.55 12.79
N VAL A 174 4.13 18.96 14.05
CA VAL A 174 4.14 18.07 15.20
C VAL A 174 2.76 18.05 15.84
N GLY A 175 2.18 16.85 16.00
CA GLY A 175 0.91 16.67 16.69
C GLY A 175 -0.11 15.80 15.97
N ASP A 176 -1.39 16.05 16.27
CA ASP A 176 -2.50 15.34 15.65
C ASP A 176 -2.54 15.56 14.12
N MET A 177 -2.68 14.48 13.36
CA MET A 177 -2.55 14.54 11.91
C MET A 177 -3.68 15.27 11.21
N LEU A 178 -4.91 15.31 11.79
CA LEU A 178 -6.03 16.05 11.22
C LEU A 178 -5.86 17.55 11.45
N ASN A 179 -5.42 17.92 12.66
CA ASN A 179 -5.13 19.30 13.00
C ASN A 179 -3.95 19.85 12.17
N CYS A 180 -2.89 19.03 11.99
CA CYS A 180 -1.77 19.37 11.13
C CYS A 180 -2.22 19.54 9.66
N TYR A 181 -3.07 18.64 9.15
CA TYR A 181 -3.60 18.74 7.80
C TYR A 181 -4.45 20.00 7.60
N GLN A 182 -5.29 20.35 8.59
CA GLN A 182 -6.06 21.59 8.56
C GLN A 182 -5.16 22.84 8.55
N GLN A 183 -4.06 22.82 9.32
CA GLN A 183 -3.06 23.89 9.26
C GLN A 183 -2.44 24.06 7.88
N CYS A 184 -2.17 22.92 7.20
CA CYS A 184 -1.64 22.96 5.83
C CYS A 184 -2.63 23.59 4.85
N ILE A 185 -3.93 23.29 4.97
CA ILE A 185 -5.00 23.92 4.16
C ILE A 185 -5.01 25.43 4.37
N GLU A 186 -5.01 25.88 5.63
CA GLU A 186 -5.01 27.30 5.97
C GLU A 186 -3.78 28.04 5.40
N LYS A 187 -2.60 27.41 5.52
CA LYS A 187 -1.33 28.00 5.03
C LYS A 187 -1.21 28.00 3.50
N SER A 188 -1.70 26.96 2.86
CA SER A 188 -1.64 26.85 1.40
C SER A 188 -2.70 27.67 0.69
N GLY A 189 -3.79 28.02 1.39
CA GLY A 189 -4.95 28.69 0.80
C GLY A 189 -5.75 27.79 -0.15
N THR A 190 -5.50 26.47 -0.11
CA THR A 190 -6.19 25.48 -0.93
C THR A 190 -6.39 24.17 -0.15
N ASP A 191 -7.47 23.47 -0.46
CA ASP A 191 -7.74 22.12 0.05
C ASP A 191 -7.22 21.02 -0.89
N GLU A 192 -6.56 21.41 -1.99
CA GLU A 192 -5.92 20.49 -2.94
C GLU A 192 -4.54 20.06 -2.42
N ILE A 193 -4.57 19.31 -1.32
CA ILE A 193 -3.38 18.73 -0.70
C ILE A 193 -3.53 17.22 -0.71
N GLN A 194 -2.60 16.53 -1.35
CA GLN A 194 -2.55 15.08 -1.35
C GLN A 194 -1.92 14.55 -0.07
N SER A 195 -2.69 13.84 0.74
CA SER A 195 -2.18 13.17 1.94
C SER A 195 -1.69 11.77 1.59
N LEU A 196 -0.45 11.48 1.98
CA LEU A 196 0.24 10.21 1.72
C LEU A 196 0.66 9.56 3.03
N ALA A 197 0.28 8.30 3.23
CA ALA A 197 0.67 7.51 4.39
C ALA A 197 1.24 6.15 3.97
N PHE A 198 2.15 5.59 4.76
CA PHE A 198 2.71 4.28 4.45
C PHE A 198 1.65 3.18 4.57
N GLN A 199 0.88 3.19 5.64
CA GLN A 199 -0.11 2.15 5.95
C GLN A 199 -1.52 2.54 5.51
N ASN A 200 -2.30 1.54 5.03
CA ASN A 200 -3.72 1.75 4.68
C ASN A 200 -4.54 2.32 5.85
N ILE A 201 -4.24 1.89 7.09
CA ILE A 201 -4.95 2.37 8.28
C ILE A 201 -4.79 3.88 8.46
N LEU A 202 -3.56 4.41 8.33
CA LEU A 202 -3.31 5.84 8.42
C LEU A 202 -4.01 6.63 7.31
N ALA A 203 -3.93 6.13 6.05
CA ALA A 203 -4.62 6.75 4.93
C ALA A 203 -6.15 6.76 5.14
N ASN A 204 -6.70 5.66 5.66
CA ASN A 204 -8.13 5.56 5.97
C ASN A 204 -8.54 6.40 7.18
N SER A 205 -7.68 6.52 8.19
CA SER A 205 -7.90 7.39 9.34
C SER A 205 -8.00 8.87 8.91
N MET A 206 -7.13 9.32 8.00
CA MET A 206 -7.23 10.63 7.36
C MET A 206 -8.53 10.78 6.57
N ARG A 207 -8.87 9.80 5.73
CA ARG A 207 -10.09 9.78 4.91
C ARG A 207 -11.37 9.86 5.75
N LYS A 208 -11.43 9.08 6.84
CA LYS A 208 -12.60 9.03 7.73
C LYS A 208 -12.61 10.13 8.80
N LYS A 209 -11.59 10.99 8.82
CA LYS A 209 -11.40 12.04 9.83
C LYS A 209 -11.43 11.49 11.27
N ASN A 210 -10.89 10.28 11.45
CA ASN A 210 -10.85 9.62 12.76
C ASN A 210 -9.62 10.06 13.58
N GLY A 211 -8.50 10.46 12.93
CA GLY A 211 -7.29 10.97 13.60
C GLY A 211 -6.46 9.88 14.30
N VAL A 212 -6.87 8.62 14.28
CA VAL A 212 -6.19 7.53 14.99
C VAL A 212 -4.94 7.08 14.22
N ARG A 213 -3.78 7.04 14.90
CA ARG A 213 -2.51 6.58 14.33
C ARG A 213 -2.17 5.14 14.69
N GLU A 214 -2.49 4.73 15.91
CA GLU A 214 -2.18 3.42 16.43
C GLU A 214 -3.45 2.58 16.55
N VAL A 215 -3.78 1.88 15.47
CA VAL A 215 -4.82 0.86 15.46
C VAL A 215 -4.25 -0.39 14.83
N GLU A 216 -4.41 -1.51 15.52
CA GLU A 216 -4.15 -2.81 14.94
C GLU A 216 -5.14 -3.10 13.81
N ASN A 217 -4.68 -3.76 12.76
CA ASN A 217 -5.57 -4.12 11.65
C ASN A 217 -6.47 -5.30 12.04
N ILE A 218 -7.58 -4.97 12.70
CA ILE A 218 -8.58 -5.95 13.17
C ILE A 218 -8.99 -6.93 12.06
N LEU A 219 -9.08 -6.45 10.81
CA LEU A 219 -9.47 -7.31 9.70
C LEU A 219 -8.39 -8.35 9.29
N GLU A 220 -7.13 -8.17 9.74
CA GLU A 220 -6.04 -9.12 9.53
C GLU A 220 -5.78 -10.00 10.76
N MET A 221 -6.34 -9.67 11.94
CA MET A 221 -6.16 -10.44 13.17
C MET A 221 -7.03 -11.70 13.21
N ASP A 222 -6.56 -12.71 13.93
CA ASP A 222 -7.32 -13.91 14.32
C ASP A 222 -7.88 -13.68 15.73
N PHE A 223 -8.99 -12.96 15.82
CA PHE A 223 -9.56 -12.52 17.10
C PHE A 223 -10.70 -13.40 17.64
N ASP A 224 -11.21 -14.32 16.81
CA ASP A 224 -12.34 -15.16 17.18
C ASP A 224 -12.01 -16.65 16.98
N SER A 225 -12.20 -17.46 18.02
CA SER A 225 -12.01 -18.91 17.94
C SER A 225 -13.01 -19.61 17.00
N ASN A 226 -14.14 -18.97 16.68
CA ASN A 226 -15.08 -19.43 15.66
C ASN A 226 -14.73 -18.77 14.31
N ALA A 227 -14.01 -19.52 13.47
CA ALA A 227 -13.52 -19.03 12.18
C ALA A 227 -14.64 -18.61 11.21
N GLU A 228 -15.81 -19.27 11.25
CA GLU A 228 -16.97 -18.94 10.41
C GLU A 228 -17.56 -17.59 10.83
N ARG A 229 -17.78 -17.38 12.14
CA ARG A 229 -18.25 -16.09 12.66
C ARG A 229 -17.30 -14.96 12.31
N GLN A 230 -16.02 -15.14 12.56
CA GLN A 230 -14.98 -14.16 12.21
C GLN A 230 -15.01 -13.81 10.72
N MET A 231 -15.13 -14.82 9.86
CA MET A 231 -15.20 -14.65 8.42
C MET A 231 -16.41 -13.83 8.00
N VAL A 232 -17.59 -14.15 8.53
CA VAL A 232 -18.84 -13.43 8.23
C VAL A 232 -18.76 -11.97 8.71
N ILE A 233 -18.30 -11.72 9.93
CA ILE A 233 -18.16 -10.36 10.47
C ILE A 233 -17.20 -9.53 9.61
N LYS A 234 -16.01 -10.06 9.29
CA LYS A 234 -15.03 -9.37 8.44
C LYS A 234 -15.55 -9.12 7.02
N ALA A 235 -16.24 -10.08 6.43
CA ALA A 235 -16.80 -9.95 5.08
C ALA A 235 -17.91 -8.89 5.04
N LEU A 236 -18.82 -8.87 6.02
CA LEU A 236 -19.89 -7.87 6.09
C LEU A 236 -19.36 -6.46 6.32
N ILE A 237 -18.38 -6.27 7.23
CA ILE A 237 -17.73 -4.96 7.41
C ILE A 237 -17.11 -4.48 6.08
N LYS A 238 -16.35 -5.35 5.41
CA LYS A 238 -15.74 -5.00 4.12
C LYS A 238 -16.79 -4.68 3.05
N ALA A 239 -17.84 -5.49 2.94
CA ALA A 239 -18.90 -5.27 1.96
C ALA A 239 -19.63 -3.93 2.14
N VAL A 240 -19.98 -3.59 3.39
CA VAL A 240 -20.58 -2.29 3.73
C VAL A 240 -19.65 -1.14 3.34
N GLU A 241 -18.41 -1.21 3.75
CA GLU A 241 -17.45 -0.12 3.54
C GLU A 241 -17.06 0.04 2.05
N TYR A 242 -16.93 -1.05 1.29
CA TYR A 242 -16.76 -0.98 -0.16
C TYR A 242 -17.95 -0.35 -0.86
N THR A 243 -19.18 -0.74 -0.47
CA THR A 243 -20.41 -0.18 -1.06
C THR A 243 -20.50 1.32 -0.80
N ARG A 244 -20.18 1.76 0.42
CA ARG A 244 -20.18 3.19 0.79
C ARG A 244 -19.16 4.01 0.01
N MET A 245 -18.11 3.37 -0.49
CA MET A 245 -17.10 3.97 -1.37
C MET A 245 -17.39 3.73 -2.85
N ASN A 246 -18.60 3.26 -3.20
CA ASN A 246 -19.01 2.92 -4.56
C ASN A 246 -18.16 1.85 -5.26
N ASP A 247 -17.42 1.04 -4.48
CA ASP A 247 -16.65 -0.10 -4.98
C ASP A 247 -17.51 -1.38 -4.94
N LEU A 248 -18.53 -1.41 -5.79
CA LEU A 248 -19.51 -2.49 -5.82
C LEU A 248 -18.90 -3.84 -6.18
N ARG A 249 -17.82 -3.87 -6.97
CA ARG A 249 -17.16 -5.11 -7.35
C ARG A 249 -16.53 -5.81 -6.14
N ASN A 250 -15.77 -5.07 -5.34
CA ASN A 250 -15.15 -5.62 -4.14
C ASN A 250 -16.19 -5.91 -3.05
N ALA A 251 -17.22 -5.08 -2.91
CA ALA A 251 -18.34 -5.37 -2.03
C ALA A 251 -18.96 -6.72 -2.36
N TRP A 252 -19.25 -6.95 -3.64
CA TRP A 252 -19.82 -8.20 -4.12
C TRP A 252 -18.92 -9.41 -3.81
N HIS A 253 -17.62 -9.28 -4.09
CA HIS A 253 -16.67 -10.36 -3.80
C HIS A 253 -16.63 -10.74 -2.30
N GLN A 254 -16.82 -9.79 -1.38
CA GLN A 254 -16.93 -10.11 0.05
C GLN A 254 -18.24 -10.85 0.38
N LEU A 255 -19.31 -10.53 -0.30
CA LEU A 255 -20.62 -11.17 -0.09
C LEU A 255 -20.65 -12.61 -0.63
N ASP A 256 -19.94 -12.91 -1.72
CA ASP A 256 -19.78 -14.27 -2.25
C ASP A 256 -19.12 -15.23 -1.23
N ILE A 257 -18.31 -14.70 -0.30
CA ILE A 257 -17.67 -15.49 0.77
C ILE A 257 -18.69 -16.05 1.77
N ILE A 258 -19.85 -15.41 1.91
CA ILE A 258 -20.87 -15.75 2.92
C ILE A 258 -21.77 -16.91 2.48
N ASP A 259 -21.63 -17.38 1.24
CA ASP A 259 -22.36 -18.55 0.66
C ASP A 259 -23.88 -18.46 0.86
N ARG A 260 -24.48 -17.36 0.43
CA ARG A 260 -25.94 -17.15 0.46
C ARG A 260 -26.47 -16.91 -0.96
N ASP A 261 -27.78 -17.12 -1.13
CA ASP A 261 -28.47 -16.72 -2.36
C ASP A 261 -28.24 -15.22 -2.65
N ARG A 262 -27.97 -14.90 -3.91
CA ARG A 262 -27.65 -13.53 -4.37
C ARG A 262 -28.70 -12.51 -3.98
N THR A 263 -29.97 -12.87 -4.09
CA THR A 263 -31.08 -11.97 -3.78
C THR A 263 -31.12 -11.65 -2.28
N GLN A 264 -30.95 -12.67 -1.43
CA GLN A 264 -30.91 -12.51 0.03
C GLN A 264 -29.71 -11.68 0.46
N THR A 265 -28.58 -11.83 -0.22
CA THR A 265 -27.35 -11.11 0.06
C THR A 265 -27.46 -9.61 -0.26
N ILE A 266 -28.11 -9.25 -1.38
CA ILE A 266 -28.37 -7.84 -1.72
C ILE A 266 -29.33 -7.21 -0.71
N VAL A 267 -30.37 -7.92 -0.31
CA VAL A 267 -31.34 -7.44 0.69
C VAL A 267 -30.63 -7.23 2.03
N LEU A 268 -29.77 -8.15 2.45
CA LEU A 268 -28.96 -8.01 3.66
C LEU A 268 -28.07 -6.77 3.60
N LEU A 269 -27.35 -6.57 2.48
CA LEU A 269 -26.49 -5.40 2.31
C LEU A 269 -27.27 -4.09 2.38
N ARG A 270 -28.46 -4.05 1.77
CA ARG A 270 -29.33 -2.88 1.86
C ARG A 270 -29.71 -2.58 3.31
N TYR A 271 -30.18 -3.57 4.08
CA TYR A 271 -30.52 -3.36 5.49
C TYR A 271 -29.31 -2.93 6.34
N LEU A 272 -28.12 -3.45 6.04
CA LEU A 272 -26.88 -3.01 6.68
C LEU A 272 -26.56 -1.53 6.39
N LEU A 273 -26.79 -1.08 5.16
CA LEU A 273 -26.55 0.32 4.77
C LEU A 273 -27.63 1.25 5.37
N ASP A 274 -28.90 0.84 5.38
CA ASP A 274 -29.98 1.61 5.96
C ASP A 274 -29.76 1.78 7.50
N GLY A 275 -29.34 0.72 8.20
CA GLY A 275 -29.03 0.72 9.63
C GLY A 275 -27.60 1.17 10.00
N TYR A 276 -26.82 1.69 9.05
CA TYR A 276 -25.41 2.03 9.29
C TYR A 276 -25.19 2.97 10.49
N LYS A 277 -26.10 3.90 10.72
CA LYS A 277 -26.03 4.88 11.81
C LYS A 277 -26.14 4.24 13.21
N ASP A 278 -26.76 3.06 13.29
CA ASP A 278 -27.06 2.40 14.56
C ASP A 278 -25.84 1.66 15.13
N TYR A 279 -24.89 1.26 14.27
CA TYR A 279 -23.72 0.49 14.70
C TYR A 279 -22.35 1.10 14.36
N LYS A 280 -22.28 2.08 13.46
CA LYS A 280 -20.99 2.61 12.94
C LYS A 280 -20.05 3.19 14.02
N ASP A 281 -20.62 3.76 15.08
CA ASP A 281 -19.88 4.37 16.20
C ASP A 281 -19.88 3.44 17.43
N GLY A 282 -20.51 2.28 17.33
CA GLY A 282 -20.58 1.27 18.38
C GLY A 282 -19.43 0.29 18.38
N SER A 283 -19.47 -0.64 19.34
CA SER A 283 -18.53 -1.75 19.43
C SER A 283 -18.77 -2.80 18.33
N LEU A 284 -17.81 -3.69 18.12
CA LEU A 284 -18.05 -4.89 17.28
C LEU A 284 -19.14 -5.78 17.87
N MET A 285 -19.38 -5.71 19.19
CA MET A 285 -20.51 -6.41 19.83
C MET A 285 -21.83 -5.81 19.41
N ASP A 286 -21.95 -4.47 19.28
CA ASP A 286 -23.17 -3.81 18.82
C ASP A 286 -23.45 -4.19 17.37
N PHE A 287 -22.43 -4.21 16.52
CA PHE A 287 -22.55 -4.69 15.14
C PHE A 287 -22.99 -6.17 15.09
N TYR A 288 -22.40 -7.04 15.91
CA TYR A 288 -22.80 -8.44 16.01
C TYR A 288 -24.27 -8.56 16.47
N ASN A 289 -24.68 -7.80 17.49
CA ASN A 289 -26.05 -7.81 17.99
C ASN A 289 -27.04 -7.32 16.93
N PHE A 290 -26.70 -6.27 16.17
CA PHE A 290 -27.50 -5.79 15.05
C PHE A 290 -27.70 -6.88 13.99
N LEU A 291 -26.65 -7.62 13.64
CA LEU A 291 -26.76 -8.74 12.70
C LEU A 291 -27.70 -9.85 13.19
N VAL A 292 -27.61 -10.22 14.47
CA VAL A 292 -28.33 -11.37 15.04
C VAL A 292 -29.77 -11.00 15.42
N ASN A 293 -29.96 -9.86 16.08
CA ASN A 293 -31.27 -9.51 16.66
C ASN A 293 -32.18 -8.76 15.67
N ASP A 294 -31.59 -7.84 14.89
CA ASP A 294 -32.38 -6.99 14.00
C ASP A 294 -32.47 -7.57 12.58
N LEU A 295 -31.36 -8.13 12.06
CA LEU A 295 -31.35 -8.70 10.72
C LEU A 295 -31.49 -10.23 10.68
N HIS A 296 -31.59 -10.88 11.83
CA HIS A 296 -31.75 -12.33 11.98
C HIS A 296 -30.72 -13.15 11.17
N VAL A 297 -29.49 -12.64 11.10
CA VAL A 297 -28.40 -13.36 10.44
C VAL A 297 -28.01 -14.56 11.30
N GLU A 298 -28.05 -15.75 10.72
CA GLU A 298 -27.64 -16.97 11.41
C GLU A 298 -26.12 -16.99 11.62
N ILE A 299 -25.70 -16.54 12.80
CA ILE A 299 -24.29 -16.53 13.22
C ILE A 299 -24.19 -17.26 14.56
N THR A 300 -23.18 -18.09 14.71
CA THR A 300 -22.89 -18.82 15.96
C THR A 300 -22.77 -17.87 17.15
N LYS A 301 -23.43 -18.17 18.27
CA LYS A 301 -23.39 -17.33 19.47
C LYS A 301 -21.97 -17.21 20.04
N ILE A 302 -21.63 -15.99 20.49
CA ILE A 302 -20.36 -15.72 21.16
C ILE A 302 -20.38 -16.41 22.52
N LYS A 303 -19.42 -17.36 22.71
CA LYS A 303 -19.19 -18.07 23.95
C LYS A 303 -17.76 -17.78 24.41
N GLY A 304 -17.60 -17.48 25.71
CA GLY A 304 -16.31 -17.18 26.30
C GLY A 304 -16.07 -15.69 26.54
N THR A 305 -15.43 -15.39 27.65
CA THR A 305 -15.22 -14.03 28.14
C THR A 305 -14.25 -13.26 27.25
N ALA A 306 -13.10 -13.86 26.91
CA ALA A 306 -12.07 -13.20 26.11
C ALA A 306 -12.55 -12.73 24.73
N ILE A 307 -13.39 -13.54 24.05
CA ILE A 307 -13.95 -13.15 22.75
C ILE A 307 -14.98 -12.03 22.94
N ARG A 308 -15.83 -12.14 23.98
CA ARG A 308 -16.79 -11.08 24.30
C ARG A 308 -16.10 -9.77 24.60
N ASP A 309 -15.04 -9.80 25.40
CA ASP A 309 -14.24 -8.62 25.76
C ASP A 309 -13.61 -8.01 24.51
N PHE A 310 -13.11 -8.83 23.57
CA PHE A 310 -12.58 -8.32 22.31
C PHE A 310 -13.65 -7.57 21.52
N TYR A 311 -14.83 -8.16 21.34
CA TYR A 311 -15.94 -7.54 20.61
C TYR A 311 -16.48 -6.28 21.29
N GLN A 312 -16.39 -6.16 22.62
CA GLN A 312 -16.80 -4.98 23.38
C GLN A 312 -15.78 -3.86 23.35
N ASN A 313 -14.49 -4.19 23.36
CA ASN A 313 -13.40 -3.21 23.45
C ASN A 313 -12.95 -2.66 22.09
N HIS A 314 -13.36 -3.26 20.97
CA HIS A 314 -13.02 -2.79 19.63
C HIS A 314 -14.27 -2.28 18.93
N THR A 315 -14.13 -1.13 18.25
CA THR A 315 -15.25 -0.50 17.56
C THR A 315 -15.41 -0.97 16.11
N TYR A 316 -16.61 -0.85 15.56
CA TYR A 316 -16.82 -1.03 14.13
C TYR A 316 -15.94 -0.06 13.32
N ALA A 317 -15.82 1.20 13.78
CA ALA A 317 -15.03 2.22 13.12
C ALA A 317 -13.55 1.82 13.02
N ASP A 318 -12.96 1.23 14.07
CA ASP A 318 -11.57 0.74 14.05
C ASP A 318 -11.39 -0.40 13.06
N ALA A 319 -12.30 -1.37 13.06
CA ALA A 319 -12.28 -2.46 12.09
C ALA A 319 -12.39 -1.95 10.65
N ALA A 320 -13.24 -0.96 10.41
CA ALA A 320 -13.43 -0.33 9.11
C ALA A 320 -12.20 0.41 8.58
N LEU A 321 -11.24 0.80 9.44
CA LEU A 321 -9.95 1.37 9.00
C LEU A 321 -9.07 0.33 8.27
N GLY A 322 -9.26 -0.96 8.54
CA GLY A 322 -8.53 -2.04 7.88
C GLY A 322 -8.95 -2.33 6.44
N VAL A 323 -9.99 -1.71 5.92
CA VAL A 323 -10.49 -1.96 4.55
C VAL A 323 -9.55 -1.36 3.50
N LYS A 324 -9.16 -2.16 2.51
CA LYS A 324 -8.24 -1.75 1.42
C LYS A 324 -9.04 -1.21 0.24
N TYR A 325 -9.26 0.08 0.17
CA TYR A 325 -9.97 0.70 -0.94
C TYR A 325 -9.11 0.77 -2.20
N CYS A 326 -9.75 0.57 -3.37
CA CYS A 326 -9.07 0.62 -4.68
C CYS A 326 -9.12 2.00 -5.36
N ASP A 327 -9.78 2.98 -4.76
CA ASP A 327 -9.99 4.30 -5.35
C ASP A 327 -8.67 5.08 -5.51
N SER A 328 -8.31 5.36 -6.76
CA SER A 328 -7.12 6.13 -7.13
C SER A 328 -7.30 7.65 -6.97
N ASN A 329 -8.54 8.15 -7.02
CA ASN A 329 -8.83 9.59 -7.04
C ASN A 329 -9.02 10.22 -5.65
N ASN A 330 -8.64 9.54 -4.57
CA ASN A 330 -8.83 10.05 -3.23
C ASN A 330 -7.67 10.95 -2.79
N LYS A 331 -8.01 12.06 -2.07
CA LYS A 331 -7.02 12.96 -1.45
C LYS A 331 -6.17 12.30 -0.36
N HIS A 332 -6.58 11.14 0.17
CA HIS A 332 -5.88 10.39 1.20
C HIS A 332 -5.60 8.98 0.71
N LYS A 333 -4.36 8.69 0.37
CA LYS A 333 -3.97 7.38 -0.17
C LYS A 333 -2.65 6.87 0.43
N THR A 334 -2.33 5.62 0.17
CA THR A 334 -1.02 5.10 0.54
C THR A 334 0.06 5.57 -0.43
N ILE A 335 1.30 5.68 0.06
CA ILE A 335 2.46 6.07 -0.74
C ILE A 335 2.64 5.15 -1.95
N HIS A 336 2.43 3.83 -1.79
CA HIS A 336 2.51 2.89 -2.90
C HIS A 336 1.55 3.21 -4.07
N LYS A 337 0.36 3.77 -3.76
CA LYS A 337 -0.63 4.16 -4.78
C LYS A 337 -0.32 5.51 -5.43
N SER A 338 0.58 6.29 -4.86
CA SER A 338 1.01 7.57 -5.43
C SER A 338 2.22 7.44 -6.35
N LYS A 339 2.77 6.23 -6.48
CA LYS A 339 3.91 6.02 -7.38
C LYS A 339 3.52 6.30 -8.82
N GLY A 340 4.39 7.02 -9.55
CA GLY A 340 4.09 7.51 -10.89
C GLY A 340 3.22 8.78 -10.97
N GLU A 341 2.64 9.23 -9.84
CA GLU A 341 1.86 10.47 -9.77
C GLU A 341 2.69 11.62 -9.19
N GLU A 342 2.22 12.85 -9.37
CA GLU A 342 2.83 14.08 -8.82
C GLU A 342 1.72 15.06 -8.42
N TYR A 343 1.99 15.87 -7.38
CA TYR A 343 0.99 16.75 -6.79
C TYR A 343 1.61 18.09 -6.41
N ASP A 344 0.85 19.16 -6.59
CA ASP A 344 1.28 20.49 -6.20
C ASP A 344 1.63 20.58 -4.72
N ASN A 345 0.78 20.01 -3.87
CA ASN A 345 0.95 20.04 -2.43
C ASN A 345 0.85 18.61 -1.87
N VAL A 346 1.86 18.19 -1.11
CA VAL A 346 1.92 16.87 -0.50
C VAL A 346 2.01 16.97 1.01
N PHE A 347 1.19 16.17 1.69
CA PHE A 347 1.20 16.00 3.14
C PHE A 347 1.55 14.56 3.49
N VAL A 348 2.77 14.32 3.97
CA VAL A 348 3.27 13.00 4.36
C VAL A 348 2.96 12.72 5.82
N VAL A 349 2.23 11.65 6.10
CA VAL A 349 1.89 11.24 7.46
C VAL A 349 2.85 10.16 7.94
N LEU A 350 3.69 10.50 8.91
CA LEU A 350 4.54 9.55 9.62
C LEU A 350 3.73 8.88 10.75
N LYS A 351 3.92 7.58 10.96
CA LYS A 351 3.25 6.85 12.03
C LYS A 351 3.81 7.25 13.40
N GLU A 352 5.12 7.28 13.51
CA GLU A 352 5.85 7.49 14.76
C GLU A 352 7.10 8.36 14.54
N GLU A 353 7.68 8.85 15.62
CA GLU A 353 8.86 9.73 15.56
C GLU A 353 10.10 9.06 14.92
N LYS A 354 10.22 7.73 15.08
CA LYS A 354 11.35 7.01 14.48
C LYS A 354 11.33 7.03 12.94
N ASP A 355 10.15 7.24 12.34
CA ASP A 355 10.06 7.34 10.88
C ASP A 355 10.83 8.56 10.33
N LEU A 356 11.17 9.55 11.17
CA LEU A 356 12.06 10.66 10.80
C LEU A 356 13.48 10.22 10.45
N GLU A 357 13.86 8.99 10.75
CA GLU A 357 15.21 8.47 10.39
C GLU A 357 15.46 8.49 8.88
N PHE A 358 14.42 8.50 8.05
CA PHE A 358 14.62 8.67 6.62
C PHE A 358 15.25 10.02 6.24
N LEU A 359 15.11 11.05 7.10
CA LEU A 359 15.76 12.36 6.97
C LEU A 359 17.08 12.41 7.75
N LEU A 360 17.08 11.93 9.00
CA LEU A 360 18.18 12.09 9.94
C LEU A 360 19.35 11.14 9.69
N SER A 361 19.07 9.93 9.25
CA SER A 361 20.05 8.87 8.99
C SER A 361 19.59 8.03 7.77
N PRO A 362 19.54 8.64 6.57
CA PRO A 362 18.98 7.98 5.40
C PRO A 362 19.79 6.73 4.99
N ASN A 363 19.07 5.65 4.72
CA ASN A 363 19.60 4.42 4.14
C ASN A 363 18.62 3.89 3.08
N LEU A 364 18.75 4.38 1.86
CA LEU A 364 17.90 3.97 0.75
C LEU A 364 18.28 2.61 0.16
N ASN A 365 19.51 2.12 0.40
CA ASN A 365 19.94 0.84 -0.14
C ASN A 365 19.29 -0.34 0.58
N ASP A 366 19.26 -0.31 1.92
CA ASP A 366 18.83 -1.48 2.72
C ASP A 366 17.51 -1.27 3.44
N ASN A 367 17.01 -0.03 3.54
CA ASN A 367 15.78 0.27 4.28
C ASN A 367 14.63 0.65 3.36
N ASN A 368 13.70 -0.29 3.18
CA ASN A 368 12.50 -0.06 2.36
C ASN A 368 11.62 1.08 2.89
N SER A 369 11.48 1.24 4.22
CA SER A 369 10.67 2.33 4.78
C SER A 369 11.25 3.69 4.42
N HIS A 370 12.58 3.84 4.39
CA HIS A 370 13.23 5.08 3.98
C HIS A 370 12.97 5.39 2.49
N ARG A 371 13.00 4.37 1.61
CA ARG A 371 12.62 4.53 0.19
C ARG A 371 11.16 4.95 0.04
N VAL A 372 10.26 4.33 0.81
CA VAL A 372 8.83 4.67 0.77
C VAL A 372 8.61 6.14 1.13
N TYR A 373 9.22 6.63 2.22
CA TYR A 373 9.09 8.05 2.60
C TYR A 373 9.81 9.00 1.63
N TYR A 374 10.94 8.59 1.06
CA TYR A 374 11.59 9.34 -0.03
C TYR A 374 10.65 9.47 -1.25
N VAL A 375 10.01 8.37 -1.66
CA VAL A 375 9.02 8.41 -2.74
C VAL A 375 7.89 9.37 -2.41
N ALA A 376 7.35 9.36 -1.18
CA ALA A 376 6.30 10.28 -0.78
C ALA A 376 6.73 11.76 -0.91
N ALA A 377 7.91 12.09 -0.40
CA ALA A 377 8.45 13.44 -0.47
C ALA A 377 8.71 13.89 -1.92
N SER A 378 9.20 12.97 -2.76
CA SER A 378 9.49 13.23 -4.18
C SER A 378 8.25 13.42 -5.07
N ARG A 379 7.03 13.19 -4.54
CA ARG A 379 5.77 13.47 -5.26
C ARG A 379 5.38 14.94 -5.25
N ALA A 380 6.01 15.75 -4.38
CA ALA A 380 5.67 17.17 -4.23
C ALA A 380 6.30 18.03 -5.34
N ILE A 381 5.48 18.90 -5.92
CA ILE A 381 5.92 19.91 -6.90
C ILE A 381 6.26 21.22 -6.16
N ASN A 382 5.29 21.83 -5.49
CA ASN A 382 5.38 23.18 -4.94
C ASN A 382 5.55 23.21 -3.42
N ARG A 383 4.85 22.33 -2.66
CA ARG A 383 4.88 22.33 -1.20
C ARG A 383 4.95 20.93 -0.64
N LEU A 384 5.81 20.76 0.35
CA LEU A 384 5.96 19.51 1.09
C LEU A 384 5.75 19.77 2.58
N PHE A 385 4.77 19.07 3.13
CA PHE A 385 4.46 19.01 4.55
C PHE A 385 4.71 17.60 5.08
N ILE A 386 5.37 17.48 6.23
CA ILE A 386 5.61 16.19 6.90
C ILE A 386 4.97 16.29 8.28
N CYS A 387 4.19 15.32 8.68
CA CYS A 387 3.51 15.29 9.97
C CYS A 387 3.98 14.13 10.82
N VAL A 388 4.42 14.43 12.04
CA VAL A 388 4.85 13.47 13.04
C VAL A 388 4.05 13.64 14.33
N PRO A 389 3.71 12.57 15.07
CA PRO A 389 2.90 12.68 16.28
C PRO A 389 3.60 13.44 17.41
N THR A 390 4.88 13.18 17.60
CA THR A 390 5.72 13.76 18.64
C THR A 390 7.08 14.09 18.08
N LEU A 391 7.81 15.00 18.73
CA LEU A 391 9.18 15.35 18.37
C LEU A 391 9.98 15.62 19.64
N SER A 392 10.94 14.74 19.93
CA SER A 392 11.86 14.88 21.04
C SER A 392 12.81 16.09 20.85
N ALA A 393 13.34 16.60 21.95
CA ALA A 393 14.31 17.70 21.91
C ALA A 393 15.59 17.31 21.14
N GLU A 394 15.99 16.05 21.26
CA GLU A 394 17.16 15.50 20.57
C GLU A 394 16.98 15.55 19.04
N LYS A 395 15.88 15.00 18.52
CA LYS A 395 15.60 14.99 17.07
C LYS A 395 15.33 16.40 16.54
N ARG A 396 14.76 17.26 17.36
CA ARG A 396 14.58 18.67 16.99
C ARG A 396 15.92 19.35 16.73
N ILE A 397 16.92 19.12 17.59
CA ILE A 397 18.29 19.66 17.41
C ILE A 397 18.93 19.09 16.15
N GLN A 398 18.75 17.79 15.89
CA GLN A 398 19.31 17.13 14.68
C GLN A 398 18.71 17.70 13.38
N LEU A 399 17.43 18.13 13.41
CA LEU A 399 16.75 18.75 12.28
C LEU A 399 17.13 20.23 12.10
N GLU A 400 17.69 20.87 13.13
CA GLU A 400 18.20 22.25 13.03
C GLU A 400 19.36 22.31 12.02
N GLY A 401 19.23 23.19 11.05
CA GLY A 401 20.21 23.30 9.94
C GLY A 401 19.88 22.47 8.69
N MET A 402 18.87 21.61 8.74
CA MET A 402 18.30 21.02 7.55
C MET A 402 17.36 21.99 6.82
N PRO A 403 17.16 21.84 5.50
CA PRO A 403 16.24 22.67 4.73
C PRO A 403 14.77 22.26 5.00
N ILE A 404 14.35 22.35 6.25
CA ILE A 404 13.00 22.07 6.73
C ILE A 404 12.63 22.97 7.91
N ASN A 405 11.45 23.57 7.88
CA ASN A 405 10.95 24.41 8.96
C ASN A 405 10.13 23.57 9.95
N ILE A 406 10.48 23.59 11.24
CA ILE A 406 9.72 22.91 12.28
C ILE A 406 8.63 23.85 12.82
N LEU A 407 7.37 23.49 12.62
CA LEU A 407 6.23 24.26 13.11
C LEU A 407 5.79 23.76 14.49
N PRO A 408 5.51 24.67 15.42
CA PRO A 408 4.96 24.28 16.72
C PRO A 408 3.53 23.71 16.57
N PRO A 409 3.10 22.83 17.48
CA PRO A 409 1.72 22.37 17.51
C PRO A 409 0.80 23.58 17.78
N LYS A 410 -0.29 23.71 17.03
CA LYS A 410 -1.36 24.67 17.38
C LYS A 410 -2.01 24.22 18.68
N ASN A 411 -1.98 25.07 19.71
CA ASN A 411 -2.77 24.88 20.92
C ASN A 411 -4.27 24.97 20.58
N ASN A 412 -5.04 23.96 21.01
CA ASN A 412 -6.51 23.86 20.80
C ASN A 412 -7.32 25.03 21.43
N SER A 413 -6.68 26.05 22.02
CA SER A 413 -7.34 27.19 22.65
C SER A 413 -7.85 28.25 21.67
N GLN A 414 -7.68 28.11 20.36
CA GLN A 414 -8.15 29.08 19.36
C GLN A 414 -9.29 28.55 18.43
N LEU A 415 -9.83 27.39 18.67
CA LEU A 415 -11.00 26.85 17.92
C LEU A 415 -12.35 27.17 18.61
N GLY A 416 -12.40 28.18 19.42
CA GLY A 416 -13.62 28.62 20.09
C GLY A 416 -13.89 30.11 19.89
N SER A 417 -14.59 30.47 18.81
CA SER A 417 -15.51 31.62 18.66
C SER A 417 -15.55 32.08 17.18
N GLY A 418 -16.33 31.40 16.43
CA GLY A 418 -16.74 31.77 15.08
C GLY A 418 -18.08 31.13 14.79
N GLN A 419 -19.13 31.70 15.34
CA GLN A 419 -20.57 31.73 14.99
C GLN A 419 -21.07 30.67 14.02
N ILE A 420 -21.95 29.80 14.58
CA ILE A 420 -23.29 29.34 14.11
C ILE A 420 -23.56 29.49 12.61
#